data_4b5b55e6c603e98e1f82cacfbd454b34
#
_entry.id   4b5b55e6c603e98e1f82cacfbd454b34
#
_cell.length_a   1.000
_cell.length_b   1.000
_cell.length_c   1.000
_cell.angle_alpha   90.00
_cell.angle_beta   90.00
_cell.angle_gamma   90.00
#
_symmetry.space_group_name_H-M   'P 1'
#
loop_
_entity.id
_entity.type
_entity.pdbx_description
1 polymer ?
#
loop_
_entity_poly.entity_id
_entity_poly.type
_entity_poly.pdbx_seq_one_letter_code
_entity_poly.pdbx_strand_id
1 'polypeptide(L)'
;MGKSGVAAVRLLVKLGIEVHAVNEGEVEAWRAKDGLGELLTIERCHAQAGAASLFADCDLIVLSPGIPTTHEVLASALARGVTLVSEIELAWWFTDRVPTVAITGTNGKTTTTTMIAAALEARGRRVFCGGNIGVPYCDMALRMLTGEDFDYAVIEVSSFQLETIHRFHPRIALILNLTPNHTERYKGLNDYGDAKWRLVGNLTAGDHVVMGEETGALLARPLPAGVTRHVFRKQALPADFDFNFTRGRLVGAHNQANYYAAWRTLELLGEADRASFQQFIDTFAGVAHRLEFVGEWRGLKVYNDAKSTNAEATRTALEAFPVGEPLHLAVGGKLRNAGDRLLPDLRPYRTRLSTVFTIGETAQRLLSELQDELPTQLAGDVATMLRMARTQGLTGNLVFSPAHPSFDQFKNYVDRGETFKRLAREILGAQ
;
A
#
# COMPACT_ATOMS: atom_id res chain seq x y z
N MET A 1 5.98 -11.31 15.22
CA MET A 1 5.12 -10.12 15.32
C MET A 1 5.41 -9.19 14.17
N GLY A 2 4.44 -8.49 13.65
CA GLY A 2 4.66 -7.54 12.55
C GLY A 2 4.97 -6.13 13.04
N LYS A 3 5.28 -5.21 12.09
CA LYS A 3 5.63 -3.80 12.39
C LYS A 3 4.59 -3.10 13.29
N SER A 4 3.30 -3.25 13.02
CA SER A 4 2.22 -2.64 13.80
C SER A 4 2.21 -3.12 15.26
N GLY A 5 2.42 -4.42 15.48
CA GLY A 5 2.49 -4.97 16.85
C GLY A 5 3.69 -4.45 17.62
N VAL A 6 4.86 -4.37 16.98
CA VAL A 6 6.07 -3.82 17.62
C VAL A 6 5.88 -2.33 17.97
N ALA A 7 5.27 -1.54 17.08
CA ALA A 7 5.00 -0.13 17.35
C ALA A 7 4.01 0.08 18.50
N ALA A 8 2.96 -0.76 18.56
CA ALA A 8 2.02 -0.76 19.68
C ALA A 8 2.72 -1.10 21.02
N VAL A 9 3.57 -2.13 21.03
CA VAL A 9 4.37 -2.48 22.23
C VAL A 9 5.25 -1.29 22.67
N ARG A 10 5.96 -0.65 21.74
CA ARG A 10 6.80 0.51 22.04
C ARG A 10 6.00 1.65 22.67
N LEU A 11 4.83 1.95 22.11
CA LEU A 11 3.96 3.00 22.63
C LEU A 11 3.49 2.67 24.05
N LEU A 12 2.96 1.48 24.27
CA LEU A 12 2.42 1.06 25.57
C LEU A 12 3.51 0.99 26.65
N VAL A 13 4.69 0.45 26.32
CA VAL A 13 5.83 0.42 27.26
C VAL A 13 6.31 1.84 27.58
N LYS A 14 6.35 2.74 26.60
CA LYS A 14 6.71 4.16 26.82
C LYS A 14 5.73 4.87 27.76
N LEU A 15 4.49 4.46 27.77
CA LEU A 15 3.43 4.95 28.65
C LEU A 15 3.44 4.29 30.05
N GLY A 16 4.34 3.34 30.30
CA GLY A 16 4.42 2.61 31.57
C GLY A 16 3.31 1.57 31.76
N ILE A 17 2.64 1.16 30.68
CA ILE A 17 1.59 0.15 30.69
C ILE A 17 2.24 -1.24 30.69
N GLU A 18 1.69 -2.15 31.48
CA GLU A 18 2.12 -3.55 31.47
C GLU A 18 1.68 -4.22 30.16
N VAL A 19 2.65 -4.80 29.43
CA VAL A 19 2.43 -5.38 28.11
C VAL A 19 2.87 -6.81 28.06
N HIS A 20 2.01 -7.69 27.58
CA HIS A 20 2.30 -9.07 27.22
C HIS A 20 2.21 -9.23 25.71
N ALA A 21 3.30 -9.63 25.06
CA ALA A 21 3.35 -9.86 23.61
C ALA A 21 3.10 -11.35 23.31
N VAL A 22 2.15 -11.60 22.42
CA VAL A 22 1.79 -12.98 22.00
C VAL A 22 1.98 -13.09 20.48
N ASN A 23 2.66 -14.15 20.04
CA ASN A 23 2.84 -14.42 18.61
C ASN A 23 2.95 -15.93 18.34
N GLU A 24 2.79 -16.33 17.09
CA GLU A 24 3.04 -17.69 16.65
C GLU A 24 4.53 -18.03 16.64
N GLY A 25 4.87 -19.32 16.83
CA GLY A 25 6.23 -19.84 16.78
C GLY A 25 7.02 -19.65 18.07
N GLU A 26 8.30 -19.99 18.01
CA GLU A 26 9.22 -19.95 19.15
C GLU A 26 9.50 -18.54 19.61
N VAL A 27 9.33 -18.28 20.91
CA VAL A 27 9.41 -16.94 21.52
C VAL A 27 10.76 -16.27 21.25
N GLU A 28 11.85 -16.97 21.45
CA GLU A 28 13.21 -16.44 21.25
C GLU A 28 13.41 -15.98 19.80
N ALA A 29 12.92 -16.74 18.84
CA ALA A 29 13.08 -16.45 17.42
C ALA A 29 12.39 -15.16 17.00
N TRP A 30 11.10 -14.99 17.32
CA TRP A 30 10.37 -13.78 16.93
C TRP A 30 10.72 -12.56 17.80
N ARG A 31 11.05 -12.77 19.09
CA ARG A 31 11.50 -11.71 20.00
C ARG A 31 12.81 -11.08 19.51
N ALA A 32 13.77 -11.89 19.08
CA ALA A 32 15.03 -11.41 18.52
C ALA A 32 14.84 -10.71 17.18
N LYS A 33 14.08 -11.32 16.26
CA LYS A 33 13.82 -10.79 14.92
C LYS A 33 13.13 -9.44 14.95
N ASP A 34 12.18 -9.25 15.84
CA ASP A 34 11.32 -8.08 15.90
C ASP A 34 11.89 -6.96 16.82
N GLY A 35 13.07 -7.14 17.39
CA GLY A 35 13.74 -6.17 18.27
C GLY A 35 12.99 -5.92 19.59
N LEU A 36 12.18 -6.89 20.04
CA LEU A 36 11.42 -6.77 21.29
C LEU A 36 12.25 -7.09 22.53
N GLY A 37 13.47 -7.64 22.35
CA GLY A 37 14.36 -8.01 23.44
C GLY A 37 14.78 -6.84 24.33
N GLU A 38 14.83 -5.64 23.80
CA GLU A 38 15.13 -4.40 24.51
C GLU A 38 13.91 -3.78 25.21
N LEU A 39 12.70 -4.20 24.80
CA LEU A 39 11.43 -3.62 25.27
C LEU A 39 10.73 -4.45 26.31
N LEU A 40 10.80 -5.78 26.18
CA LEU A 40 10.09 -6.74 27.02
C LEU A 40 11.06 -7.81 27.53
N THR A 41 10.90 -8.18 28.80
CA THR A 41 11.54 -9.40 29.35
C THR A 41 10.99 -10.64 28.70
N ILE A 42 11.66 -11.78 28.82
CA ILE A 42 11.21 -13.05 28.19
C ILE A 42 9.87 -13.51 28.76
N GLU A 43 9.64 -13.27 30.07
CA GLU A 43 8.42 -13.64 30.79
C GLU A 43 7.17 -12.89 30.29
N ARG A 44 7.34 -11.77 29.60
CA ARG A 44 6.28 -10.99 28.95
C ARG A 44 6.08 -11.32 27.48
N CYS A 45 6.78 -12.33 26.97
CA CYS A 45 6.70 -12.80 25.61
C CYS A 45 6.17 -14.24 25.61
N HIS A 46 5.07 -14.50 24.90
CA HIS A 46 4.36 -15.78 24.99
C HIS A 46 4.12 -16.36 23.59
N ALA A 47 4.29 -17.68 23.47
CA ALA A 47 3.81 -18.41 22.33
C ALA A 47 2.27 -18.42 22.34
N GLN A 48 1.64 -18.31 21.17
CA GLN A 48 0.17 -18.32 21.05
C GLN A 48 -0.44 -19.61 21.63
N ALA A 49 0.22 -20.76 21.44
CA ALA A 49 -0.15 -21.99 22.07
C ALA A 49 0.05 -21.86 23.59
N GLY A 50 -1.04 -21.87 24.35
CA GLY A 50 -1.01 -21.70 25.82
C GLY A 50 -1.28 -20.29 26.35
N ALA A 51 -1.45 -19.28 25.47
CA ALA A 51 -1.71 -17.91 25.88
C ALA A 51 -3.19 -17.59 26.22
N ALA A 52 -4.08 -18.58 26.18
CA ALA A 52 -5.52 -18.36 26.38
C ALA A 52 -5.87 -17.72 27.74
N SER A 53 -5.13 -18.06 28.82
CA SER A 53 -5.31 -17.45 30.13
C SER A 53 -4.93 -15.97 30.16
N LEU A 54 -3.87 -15.58 29.43
CA LEU A 54 -3.46 -14.18 29.34
C LEU A 54 -4.53 -13.32 28.68
N PHE A 55 -5.15 -13.83 27.62
CA PHE A 55 -6.26 -13.11 26.96
C PHE A 55 -7.50 -13.01 27.83
N ALA A 56 -7.70 -13.98 28.75
CA ALA A 56 -8.80 -13.91 29.72
C ALA A 56 -8.57 -12.84 30.80
N ASP A 57 -7.33 -12.55 31.16
CA ASP A 57 -6.99 -11.69 32.30
C ASP A 57 -6.55 -10.26 31.91
N CYS A 58 -6.44 -9.96 30.60
CA CYS A 58 -6.07 -8.62 30.13
C CYS A 58 -7.26 -7.65 30.10
N ASP A 59 -6.97 -6.35 30.18
CA ASP A 59 -7.96 -5.25 30.07
C ASP A 59 -8.18 -4.83 28.61
N LEU A 60 -7.18 -5.01 27.75
CA LEU A 60 -7.18 -4.56 26.36
C LEU A 60 -6.35 -5.51 25.48
N ILE A 61 -6.82 -5.79 24.29
CA ILE A 61 -6.08 -6.52 23.28
C ILE A 61 -5.83 -5.62 22.07
N VAL A 62 -4.55 -5.39 21.73
CA VAL A 62 -4.17 -4.74 20.47
C VAL A 62 -3.93 -5.83 19.41
N LEU A 63 -4.83 -5.92 18.46
CA LEU A 63 -4.85 -7.01 17.48
C LEU A 63 -4.08 -6.63 16.20
N SER A 64 -3.13 -7.50 15.80
CA SER A 64 -2.46 -7.35 14.50
C SER A 64 -3.45 -7.65 13.35
N PRO A 65 -3.39 -6.91 12.21
CA PRO A 65 -4.37 -7.04 11.12
C PRO A 65 -4.49 -8.45 10.52
N GLY A 66 -3.42 -9.25 10.59
CA GLY A 66 -3.40 -10.64 10.10
C GLY A 66 -4.25 -11.61 10.93
N ILE A 67 -4.58 -11.26 12.18
CA ILE A 67 -5.33 -12.15 13.08
C ILE A 67 -6.83 -11.85 12.94
N PRO A 68 -7.68 -12.85 12.60
CA PRO A 68 -9.12 -12.68 12.59
C PRO A 68 -9.68 -12.36 13.97
N THR A 69 -10.67 -11.47 14.04
CA THR A 69 -11.39 -11.18 15.30
C THR A 69 -12.15 -12.40 15.85
N THR A 70 -12.39 -13.39 14.99
CA THR A 70 -13.03 -14.67 15.33
C THR A 70 -12.04 -15.78 15.70
N HIS A 71 -10.73 -15.46 15.83
CA HIS A 71 -9.72 -16.45 16.15
C HIS A 71 -9.99 -17.09 17.51
N GLU A 72 -9.90 -18.43 17.61
CA GLU A 72 -10.26 -19.21 18.81
C GLU A 72 -9.54 -18.76 20.08
N VAL A 73 -8.28 -18.32 19.96
CA VAL A 73 -7.48 -17.83 21.09
C VAL A 73 -8.10 -16.61 21.77
N LEU A 74 -8.94 -15.85 21.08
CA LEU A 74 -9.62 -14.65 21.58
C LEU A 74 -10.97 -14.98 22.24
N ALA A 75 -11.45 -16.21 22.15
CA ALA A 75 -12.81 -16.60 22.58
C ALA A 75 -13.09 -16.28 24.06
N SER A 76 -12.13 -16.56 24.93
CA SER A 76 -12.24 -16.27 26.38
C SER A 76 -12.29 -14.78 26.68
N ALA A 77 -11.48 -13.99 26.01
CA ALA A 77 -11.46 -12.54 26.14
C ALA A 77 -12.78 -11.91 25.64
N LEU A 78 -13.26 -12.36 24.49
CA LEU A 78 -14.53 -11.88 23.92
C LEU A 78 -15.72 -12.22 24.83
N ALA A 79 -15.75 -13.43 25.42
CA ALA A 79 -16.79 -13.83 26.36
C ALA A 79 -16.81 -12.96 27.63
N ARG A 80 -15.69 -12.40 28.04
CA ARG A 80 -15.57 -11.45 29.16
C ARG A 80 -15.77 -9.97 28.77
N GLY A 81 -15.95 -9.69 27.49
CA GLY A 81 -16.12 -8.32 26.99
C GLY A 81 -14.82 -7.52 26.94
N VAL A 82 -13.65 -8.18 26.89
CA VAL A 82 -12.36 -7.49 26.70
C VAL A 82 -12.36 -6.76 25.37
N THR A 83 -11.96 -5.49 25.38
CA THR A 83 -11.96 -4.65 24.19
C THR A 83 -10.82 -5.04 23.25
N LEU A 84 -11.16 -5.32 21.99
CA LEU A 84 -10.18 -5.51 20.91
C LEU A 84 -10.01 -4.20 20.14
N VAL A 85 -8.77 -3.75 19.94
CA VAL A 85 -8.47 -2.55 19.16
C VAL A 85 -7.40 -2.86 18.09
N SER A 86 -7.44 -2.14 16.99
CA SER A 86 -6.34 -2.11 16.04
C SER A 86 -5.23 -1.17 16.51
N GLU A 87 -4.05 -1.30 15.94
CA GLU A 87 -2.94 -0.35 16.14
C GLU A 87 -3.35 1.08 15.74
N ILE A 88 -4.21 1.23 14.74
CA ILE A 88 -4.76 2.52 14.29
C ILE A 88 -5.62 3.16 15.37
N GLU A 89 -6.51 2.39 16.00
CA GLU A 89 -7.35 2.86 17.10
C GLU A 89 -6.51 3.28 18.30
N LEU A 90 -5.55 2.44 18.70
CA LEU A 90 -4.64 2.74 19.80
C LEU A 90 -3.86 4.03 19.56
N ALA A 91 -3.28 4.20 18.38
CA ALA A 91 -2.53 5.40 18.03
C ALA A 91 -3.39 6.66 18.08
N TRP A 92 -4.63 6.56 17.58
CA TRP A 92 -5.55 7.69 17.53
C TRP A 92 -5.89 8.23 18.92
N TRP A 93 -5.94 7.42 19.94
CA TRP A 93 -6.18 7.88 21.33
C TRP A 93 -5.15 8.91 21.81
N PHE A 94 -3.98 8.97 21.21
CA PHE A 94 -2.89 9.88 21.55
C PHE A 94 -2.61 10.94 20.48
N THR A 95 -3.29 10.86 19.33
CA THR A 95 -3.07 11.74 18.19
C THR A 95 -4.33 12.48 17.73
N ASP A 96 -5.43 12.34 18.44
CA ASP A 96 -6.78 12.86 18.11
C ASP A 96 -6.85 14.37 17.88
N ARG A 97 -5.90 15.12 18.46
CA ARG A 97 -5.75 16.57 18.26
C ARG A 97 -5.23 16.94 16.86
N VAL A 98 -4.64 16.00 16.11
CA VAL A 98 -4.09 16.26 14.79
C VAL A 98 -5.13 15.93 13.72
N PRO A 99 -5.48 16.89 12.84
CA PRO A 99 -6.39 16.63 11.74
C PRO A 99 -5.92 15.43 10.90
N THR A 100 -6.75 14.38 10.88
CA THR A 100 -6.42 13.11 10.25
C THR A 100 -7.19 12.94 8.95
N VAL A 101 -6.49 12.56 7.88
CA VAL A 101 -7.04 12.07 6.62
C VAL A 101 -6.81 10.57 6.57
N ALA A 102 -7.87 9.78 6.47
CA ALA A 102 -7.77 8.32 6.43
C ALA A 102 -8.23 7.77 5.09
N ILE A 103 -7.41 6.93 4.48
CA ILE A 103 -7.60 6.42 3.13
C ILE A 103 -7.77 4.90 3.14
N THR A 104 -8.91 4.43 2.62
CA THR A 104 -9.16 3.00 2.36
C THR A 104 -9.65 2.78 0.91
N GLY A 105 -9.82 1.54 0.53
CA GLY A 105 -10.24 1.10 -0.81
C GLY A 105 -9.64 -0.26 -1.12
N THR A 106 -9.99 -0.86 -2.23
CA THR A 106 -9.30 -2.06 -2.72
C THR A 106 -7.96 -1.67 -3.32
N ASN A 107 -7.95 -0.74 -4.27
CA ASN A 107 -6.78 -0.25 -5.00
C ASN A 107 -6.55 1.26 -4.78
N GLY A 108 -5.34 1.75 -5.08
CA GLY A 108 -5.01 3.18 -5.05
C GLY A 108 -4.66 3.75 -3.67
N LYS A 109 -4.92 3.05 -2.58
CA LYS A 109 -4.67 3.52 -1.19
C LYS A 109 -3.29 4.14 -1.01
N THR A 110 -2.25 3.35 -1.23
CA THR A 110 -0.84 3.76 -1.03
C THR A 110 -0.49 4.99 -1.86
N THR A 111 -0.90 4.99 -3.13
CA THR A 111 -0.62 6.10 -4.05
C THR A 111 -1.32 7.36 -3.58
N THR A 112 -2.61 7.30 -3.25
CA THR A 112 -3.38 8.46 -2.79
C THR A 112 -2.87 8.97 -1.43
N THR A 113 -2.56 8.09 -0.49
CA THR A 113 -1.97 8.47 0.81
C THR A 113 -0.67 9.22 0.63
N THR A 114 0.24 8.68 -0.19
CA THR A 114 1.53 9.31 -0.47
C THR A 114 1.36 10.63 -1.24
N MET A 115 0.42 10.71 -2.21
CA MET A 115 0.12 11.95 -2.94
C MET A 115 -0.36 13.06 -2.01
N ILE A 116 -1.32 12.78 -1.13
CA ILE A 116 -1.85 13.78 -0.18
C ILE A 116 -0.74 14.26 0.75
N ALA A 117 0.02 13.34 1.33
CA ALA A 117 1.12 13.70 2.23
C ALA A 117 2.17 14.55 1.53
N ALA A 118 2.68 14.12 0.37
CA ALA A 118 3.70 14.85 -0.36
C ALA A 118 3.20 16.23 -0.88
N ALA A 119 1.92 16.34 -1.25
CA ALA A 119 1.34 17.62 -1.64
C ALA A 119 1.22 18.60 -0.46
N LEU A 120 0.88 18.12 0.73
CA LEU A 120 0.88 18.92 1.97
C LEU A 120 2.31 19.32 2.39
N GLU A 121 3.28 18.41 2.30
CA GLU A 121 4.69 18.69 2.55
C GLU A 121 5.25 19.75 1.59
N ALA A 122 4.88 19.69 0.30
CA ALA A 122 5.23 20.73 -0.69
C ALA A 122 4.65 22.12 -0.34
N ARG A 123 3.62 22.17 0.49
CA ARG A 123 3.04 23.38 1.09
C ARG A 123 3.74 23.81 2.40
N GLY A 124 4.80 23.10 2.80
CA GLY A 124 5.54 23.38 4.03
C GLY A 124 4.88 22.85 5.29
N ARG A 125 3.92 21.90 5.17
CA ARG A 125 3.27 21.29 6.32
C ARG A 125 4.09 20.14 6.89
N ARG A 126 4.07 19.96 8.21
CA ARG A 126 4.64 18.80 8.90
C ARG A 126 3.61 17.69 8.86
N VAL A 127 3.87 16.65 8.09
CA VAL A 127 2.89 15.59 7.82
C VAL A 127 3.41 14.26 8.33
N PHE A 128 2.60 13.53 9.08
CA PHE A 128 2.83 12.11 9.29
C PHE A 128 2.14 11.32 8.18
N CYS A 129 2.90 10.51 7.47
CA CYS A 129 2.41 9.60 6.43
C CYS A 129 2.69 8.15 6.83
N GLY A 130 1.64 7.35 7.04
CA GLY A 130 1.84 5.99 7.54
C GLY A 130 0.56 5.14 7.64
N GLY A 131 0.56 4.26 8.63
CA GLY A 131 -0.53 3.32 8.91
C GLY A 131 -0.29 1.94 8.34
N ASN A 132 -1.17 1.44 7.46
CA ASN A 132 -1.00 0.15 6.78
C ASN A 132 0.20 0.12 5.82
N ILE A 133 0.78 1.26 5.52
CA ILE A 133 2.00 1.42 4.72
C ILE A 133 3.12 2.04 5.55
N GLY A 134 4.36 1.74 5.15
CA GLY A 134 5.55 2.42 5.66
C GLY A 134 5.70 2.29 7.17
N VAL A 135 5.37 3.39 7.86
CA VAL A 135 5.52 3.57 9.30
C VAL A 135 4.17 3.35 9.99
N PRO A 136 4.07 2.53 11.04
CA PRO A 136 2.85 2.35 11.82
C PRO A 136 2.37 3.66 12.47
N TYR A 137 1.07 3.80 12.68
CA TYR A 137 0.50 5.03 13.24
C TYR A 137 0.90 5.27 14.71
N CYS A 138 1.13 4.20 15.48
CA CYS A 138 1.68 4.29 16.84
C CYS A 138 3.06 4.99 16.89
N ASP A 139 3.85 4.96 15.84
CA ASP A 139 5.12 5.69 15.78
C ASP A 139 4.88 7.22 15.78
N MET A 140 3.79 7.71 15.18
CA MET A 140 3.39 9.11 15.31
C MET A 140 3.11 9.48 16.77
N ALA A 141 2.32 8.67 17.48
CA ALA A 141 2.04 8.89 18.90
C ALA A 141 3.32 8.93 19.72
N LEU A 142 4.26 8.01 19.49
CA LEU A 142 5.58 7.99 20.13
C LEU A 142 6.38 9.27 19.85
N ARG A 143 6.42 9.74 18.62
CA ARG A 143 7.12 10.98 18.23
C ARG A 143 6.48 12.20 18.90
N MET A 144 5.16 12.25 18.99
CA MET A 144 4.44 13.32 19.69
C MET A 144 4.72 13.30 21.20
N LEU A 145 4.87 12.13 21.83
CA LEU A 145 5.27 11.99 23.24
C LEU A 145 6.70 12.46 23.50
N THR A 146 7.54 12.55 22.46
CA THR A 146 8.90 13.09 22.54
C THR A 146 9.01 14.54 22.08
N GLY A 147 7.89 15.22 21.86
CA GLY A 147 7.80 16.66 21.57
C GLY A 147 7.79 17.02 20.08
N GLU A 148 7.61 16.05 19.18
CA GLU A 148 7.40 16.35 17.76
C GLU A 148 5.95 16.72 17.50
N ASP A 149 5.71 17.74 16.69
CA ASP A 149 4.38 18.18 16.29
C ASP A 149 4.12 17.94 14.80
N PHE A 150 2.86 17.63 14.48
CA PHE A 150 2.37 17.44 13.12
C PHE A 150 1.18 18.37 12.85
N ASP A 151 1.12 18.92 11.63
CA ASP A 151 -0.02 19.70 11.18
C ASP A 151 -1.13 18.79 10.65
N TYR A 152 -0.75 17.63 10.08
CA TYR A 152 -1.68 16.63 9.54
C TYR A 152 -1.14 15.20 9.73
N ALA A 153 -2.09 14.25 9.88
CA ALA A 153 -1.85 12.82 9.75
C ALA A 153 -2.55 12.29 8.49
N VAL A 154 -1.82 11.64 7.61
CA VAL A 154 -2.34 11.01 6.38
C VAL A 154 -2.12 9.50 6.48
N ILE A 155 -3.20 8.77 6.73
CA ILE A 155 -3.14 7.38 7.19
C ILE A 155 -3.79 6.43 6.20
N GLU A 156 -3.02 5.49 5.66
CA GLU A 156 -3.59 4.35 4.95
C GLU A 156 -4.20 3.36 5.94
N VAL A 157 -5.44 2.94 5.70
CA VAL A 157 -6.13 1.98 6.58
C VAL A 157 -6.67 0.80 5.77
N SER A 158 -6.30 -0.43 6.17
CA SER A 158 -6.85 -1.66 5.61
C SER A 158 -8.23 -1.97 6.19
N SER A 159 -9.01 -2.82 5.48
CA SER A 159 -10.28 -3.32 6.02
C SER A 159 -10.10 -4.08 7.33
N PHE A 160 -9.01 -4.83 7.48
CA PHE A 160 -8.70 -5.59 8.69
C PHE A 160 -8.47 -4.69 9.90
N GLN A 161 -7.76 -3.56 9.72
CA GLN A 161 -7.56 -2.58 10.79
C GLN A 161 -8.86 -1.88 11.18
N LEU A 162 -9.78 -1.70 10.22
CA LEU A 162 -11.09 -1.09 10.47
C LEU A 162 -12.06 -2.01 11.23
N GLU A 163 -11.82 -3.32 11.27
CA GLU A 163 -12.70 -4.26 12.02
C GLU A 163 -12.74 -3.97 13.53
N THR A 164 -11.68 -3.39 14.07
CA THR A 164 -11.51 -3.14 15.51
C THR A 164 -11.23 -1.68 15.84
N ILE A 165 -11.80 -0.76 15.07
CA ILE A 165 -11.89 0.65 15.45
C ILE A 165 -13.18 0.89 16.25
N HIS A 166 -13.12 1.78 17.23
CA HIS A 166 -14.24 2.16 18.10
C HIS A 166 -14.45 3.67 18.13
N ARG A 167 -13.36 4.44 18.24
CA ARG A 167 -13.37 5.90 18.39
C ARG A 167 -12.57 6.62 17.31
N PHE A 168 -11.82 5.89 16.48
CA PHE A 168 -11.03 6.45 15.39
C PHE A 168 -11.90 7.35 14.51
N HIS A 169 -11.52 8.63 14.42
CA HIS A 169 -12.33 9.68 13.84
C HIS A 169 -11.47 10.58 12.94
N PRO A 170 -11.35 10.29 11.63
CA PRO A 170 -10.66 11.17 10.71
C PRO A 170 -11.52 12.38 10.32
N ARG A 171 -10.91 13.55 10.12
CA ARG A 171 -11.55 14.73 9.55
C ARG A 171 -12.05 14.49 8.12
N ILE A 172 -11.31 13.72 7.35
CA ILE A 172 -11.66 13.33 5.99
C ILE A 172 -11.45 11.83 5.83
N ALA A 173 -12.49 11.10 5.47
CA ALA A 173 -12.44 9.69 5.14
C ALA A 173 -12.48 9.51 3.62
N LEU A 174 -11.52 8.78 3.05
CA LEU A 174 -11.52 8.42 1.64
C LEU A 174 -11.82 6.93 1.46
N ILE A 175 -12.81 6.59 0.61
CA ILE A 175 -13.09 5.22 0.15
C ILE A 175 -12.96 5.24 -1.38
N LEU A 176 -11.81 4.83 -1.89
CA LEU A 176 -11.45 5.05 -3.30
C LEU A 176 -12.25 4.18 -4.26
N ASN A 177 -12.41 2.90 -3.93
CA ASN A 177 -13.12 1.89 -4.73
C ASN A 177 -13.40 0.64 -3.89
N LEU A 178 -14.28 -0.22 -4.40
CA LEU A 178 -14.61 -1.51 -3.80
C LEU A 178 -14.74 -2.57 -4.89
N THR A 179 -13.75 -3.43 -5.01
CA THR A 179 -13.75 -4.59 -5.91
C THR A 179 -13.47 -5.87 -5.13
N PRO A 180 -13.89 -7.07 -5.60
CA PRO A 180 -13.66 -8.32 -4.88
C PRO A 180 -12.19 -8.51 -4.50
N ASN A 181 -11.95 -8.75 -3.22
CA ASN A 181 -10.63 -9.03 -2.66
C ASN A 181 -10.79 -9.68 -1.28
N HIS A 182 -9.74 -10.31 -0.76
CA HIS A 182 -9.71 -10.91 0.58
C HIS A 182 -10.84 -11.92 0.83
N THR A 183 -11.09 -12.81 -0.15
CA THR A 183 -12.11 -13.86 -0.05
C THR A 183 -11.79 -14.91 1.03
N GLU A 184 -10.56 -14.97 1.51
CA GLU A 184 -10.12 -15.76 2.66
C GLU A 184 -10.64 -15.20 4.00
N ARG A 185 -11.05 -13.93 4.03
CA ARG A 185 -11.51 -13.24 5.25
C ARG A 185 -12.99 -12.87 5.20
N TYR A 186 -13.48 -12.42 4.06
CA TYR A 186 -14.85 -11.91 3.87
C TYR A 186 -15.69 -12.86 3.03
N LYS A 187 -16.94 -13.08 3.44
CA LYS A 187 -17.89 -13.95 2.72
C LYS A 187 -18.29 -13.39 1.36
N GLY A 188 -18.06 -12.11 1.11
CA GLY A 188 -18.37 -11.46 -0.15
C GLY A 188 -18.10 -9.96 -0.13
N LEU A 189 -18.45 -9.30 -1.24
CA LEU A 189 -18.20 -7.87 -1.45
C LEU A 189 -18.90 -6.99 -0.41
N ASN A 190 -20.08 -7.41 0.07
CA ASN A 190 -20.83 -6.66 1.08
C ASN A 190 -20.09 -6.64 2.43
N ASP A 191 -19.65 -7.81 2.93
CA ASP A 191 -18.90 -7.90 4.20
C ASP A 191 -17.60 -7.08 4.12
N TYR A 192 -16.92 -7.15 2.98
CA TYR A 192 -15.72 -6.36 2.72
C TYR A 192 -16.02 -4.85 2.71
N GLY A 193 -17.15 -4.46 2.09
CA GLY A 193 -17.66 -3.11 2.11
C GLY A 193 -18.05 -2.64 3.52
N ASP A 194 -18.68 -3.50 4.32
CA ASP A 194 -19.05 -3.22 5.71
C ASP A 194 -17.83 -2.90 6.57
N ALA A 195 -16.76 -3.69 6.42
CA ALA A 195 -15.51 -3.43 7.12
C ALA A 195 -14.92 -2.06 6.76
N LYS A 196 -14.94 -1.67 5.46
CA LYS A 196 -14.46 -0.34 5.04
C LYS A 196 -15.39 0.80 5.48
N TRP A 197 -16.70 0.54 5.52
CA TRP A 197 -17.68 1.54 5.93
C TRP A 197 -17.55 1.96 7.40
N ARG A 198 -16.94 1.12 8.25
CA ARG A 198 -16.63 1.49 9.64
C ARG A 198 -15.85 2.80 9.76
N LEU A 199 -15.03 3.13 8.75
CA LEU A 199 -14.28 4.40 8.67
C LEU A 199 -15.20 5.63 8.78
N VAL A 200 -16.48 5.50 8.38
CA VAL A 200 -17.46 6.58 8.34
C VAL A 200 -18.25 6.68 9.66
N GLY A 201 -18.27 5.60 10.44
CA GLY A 201 -19.19 5.48 11.59
C GLY A 201 -19.00 6.52 12.69
N ASN A 202 -17.80 7.02 12.89
CA ASN A 202 -17.48 7.99 13.96
C ASN A 202 -17.39 9.44 13.47
N LEU A 203 -17.63 9.69 12.17
CA LEU A 203 -17.60 11.06 11.63
C LEU A 203 -18.73 11.91 12.22
N THR A 204 -18.48 13.19 12.32
CA THR A 204 -19.40 14.18 12.91
C THR A 204 -19.67 15.35 11.95
N ALA A 205 -20.54 16.26 12.33
CA ALA A 205 -20.86 17.43 11.53
C ALA A 205 -19.61 18.26 11.19
N GLY A 206 -19.45 18.56 9.91
CA GLY A 206 -18.29 19.28 9.37
C GLY A 206 -17.16 18.36 8.86
N ASP A 207 -17.28 17.05 9.07
CA ASP A 207 -16.37 16.08 8.44
C ASP A 207 -16.80 15.71 7.02
N HIS A 208 -15.89 15.08 6.28
CA HIS A 208 -16.11 14.81 4.87
C HIS A 208 -15.80 13.34 4.52
N VAL A 209 -16.59 12.80 3.58
CA VAL A 209 -16.32 11.51 2.94
C VAL A 209 -16.08 11.72 1.46
N VAL A 210 -14.92 11.33 0.95
CA VAL A 210 -14.58 11.36 -0.48
C VAL A 210 -14.66 9.93 -1.02
N MET A 211 -15.52 9.69 -2.01
CA MET A 211 -15.81 8.35 -2.51
C MET A 211 -15.68 8.27 -4.03
N GLY A 212 -15.01 7.23 -4.51
CA GLY A 212 -15.10 6.87 -5.92
C GLY A 212 -16.45 6.22 -6.25
N GLU A 213 -17.01 6.46 -7.44
CA GLU A 213 -18.24 5.81 -7.90
C GLU A 213 -18.14 4.27 -7.86
N GLU A 214 -16.92 3.74 -8.05
CA GLU A 214 -16.63 2.30 -7.98
C GLU A 214 -16.82 1.69 -6.57
N THR A 215 -17.21 2.48 -5.57
CA THR A 215 -17.63 1.98 -4.25
C THR A 215 -19.04 1.37 -4.26
N GLY A 216 -19.80 1.54 -5.36
CA GLY A 216 -21.06 0.86 -5.65
C GLY A 216 -22.11 1.06 -4.56
N ALA A 217 -22.58 -0.04 -3.96
CA ALA A 217 -23.65 -0.02 -2.95
C ALA A 217 -23.33 0.85 -1.71
N LEU A 218 -22.06 1.15 -1.43
CA LEU A 218 -21.70 2.03 -0.31
C LEU A 218 -22.16 3.47 -0.54
N LEU A 219 -22.33 3.90 -1.79
CA LEU A 219 -22.82 5.24 -2.12
C LEU A 219 -24.25 5.52 -1.63
N ALA A 220 -25.07 4.48 -1.52
CA ALA A 220 -26.46 4.62 -1.04
C ALA A 220 -26.57 4.62 0.50
N ARG A 221 -25.50 4.33 1.23
CA ARG A 221 -25.56 4.26 2.70
C ARG A 221 -25.72 5.64 3.32
N PRO A 222 -26.53 5.77 4.39
CA PRO A 222 -26.68 7.04 5.08
C PRO A 222 -25.38 7.47 5.75
N LEU A 223 -25.10 8.77 5.75
CA LEU A 223 -24.00 9.37 6.50
C LEU A 223 -24.49 9.84 7.87
N PRO A 224 -23.62 9.96 8.86
CA PRO A 224 -23.92 10.68 10.10
C PRO A 224 -24.37 12.13 9.79
N ALA A 225 -25.20 12.69 10.68
CA ALA A 225 -25.76 14.03 10.47
C ALA A 225 -24.66 15.10 10.34
N GLY A 226 -24.79 15.95 9.33
CA GLY A 226 -23.84 17.04 9.06
C GLY A 226 -22.53 16.63 8.38
N VAL A 227 -22.33 15.35 8.06
CA VAL A 227 -21.20 14.86 7.27
C VAL A 227 -21.51 15.03 5.77
N THR A 228 -20.54 15.55 5.01
CA THR A 228 -20.71 15.82 3.57
C THR A 228 -20.04 14.74 2.72
N ARG A 229 -20.79 14.23 1.73
CA ARG A 229 -20.27 13.27 0.74
C ARG A 229 -19.81 13.97 -0.53
N HIS A 230 -18.62 13.61 -1.01
CA HIS A 230 -18.05 14.03 -2.29
C HIS A 230 -17.80 12.78 -3.13
N VAL A 231 -18.46 12.68 -4.28
CA VAL A 231 -18.33 11.52 -5.18
C VAL A 231 -17.58 11.93 -6.43
N PHE A 232 -16.65 11.08 -6.89
CA PHE A 232 -15.96 11.27 -8.16
C PHE A 232 -16.06 10.03 -9.05
N ARG A 233 -15.96 10.26 -10.37
CA ARG A 233 -15.96 9.24 -11.41
C ARG A 233 -14.61 9.17 -12.08
N LYS A 234 -14.00 8.00 -12.11
CA LYS A 234 -12.67 7.81 -12.72
C LYS A 234 -12.63 8.19 -14.21
N GLN A 235 -13.70 7.91 -14.96
CA GLN A 235 -13.79 8.22 -16.39
C GLN A 235 -14.37 9.61 -16.71
N ALA A 236 -14.88 10.32 -15.71
CA ALA A 236 -15.52 11.63 -15.87
C ALA A 236 -15.22 12.49 -14.64
N LEU A 237 -13.95 12.90 -14.51
CA LEU A 237 -13.55 13.85 -13.47
C LEU A 237 -14.22 15.20 -13.72
N PRO A 238 -14.52 15.99 -12.67
CA PRO A 238 -15.13 17.30 -12.81
C PRO A 238 -14.35 18.22 -13.76
N ALA A 239 -15.08 19.03 -14.53
CA ALA A 239 -14.48 19.88 -15.56
C ALA A 239 -13.51 20.95 -15.01
N ASP A 240 -13.67 21.34 -13.75
CA ASP A 240 -12.79 22.26 -13.03
C ASP A 240 -11.48 21.61 -12.56
N PHE A 241 -11.38 20.27 -12.67
CA PHE A 241 -10.14 19.52 -12.47
C PHE A 241 -9.35 19.42 -13.79
N ASP A 242 -9.03 20.57 -14.37
CA ASP A 242 -8.41 20.72 -15.69
C ASP A 242 -6.87 20.83 -15.63
N PHE A 243 -6.22 20.04 -14.76
CA PHE A 243 -4.77 19.97 -14.66
C PHE A 243 -4.13 19.30 -15.87
N ASN A 244 -2.92 19.76 -16.22
CA ASN A 244 -2.14 19.19 -17.31
C ASN A 244 -1.32 17.99 -16.82
N PHE A 245 -1.60 16.81 -17.33
CA PHE A 245 -0.88 15.56 -16.98
C PHE A 245 0.20 15.16 -18.00
N THR A 246 0.43 15.95 -19.05
CA THR A 246 1.38 15.59 -20.13
C THR A 246 2.82 15.49 -19.66
N ARG A 247 3.19 16.24 -18.61
CA ARG A 247 4.50 16.20 -17.96
C ARG A 247 4.55 15.28 -16.74
N GLY A 248 3.40 14.80 -16.31
CA GLY A 248 3.27 13.94 -15.13
C GLY A 248 4.00 12.60 -15.34
N ARG A 249 4.70 12.16 -14.30
CA ARG A 249 5.49 10.92 -14.32
C ARG A 249 4.66 9.66 -14.05
N LEU A 250 3.45 9.81 -13.49
CA LEU A 250 2.54 8.70 -13.26
C LEU A 250 1.62 8.50 -14.47
N VAL A 251 1.64 7.27 -14.97
CA VAL A 251 0.83 6.87 -16.12
C VAL A 251 -0.52 6.27 -15.69
N GLY A 252 -1.52 6.39 -16.57
CA GLY A 252 -2.81 5.71 -16.45
C GLY A 252 -3.93 6.55 -15.81
N ALA A 253 -5.14 6.36 -16.32
CA ALA A 253 -6.35 7.07 -15.87
C ALA A 253 -6.67 6.86 -14.38
N HIS A 254 -6.31 5.70 -13.81
CA HIS A 254 -6.48 5.45 -12.38
C HIS A 254 -5.64 6.40 -11.52
N ASN A 255 -4.48 6.88 -12.02
CA ASN A 255 -3.67 7.85 -11.29
C ASN A 255 -4.26 9.26 -11.38
N GLN A 256 -4.95 9.62 -12.48
CA GLN A 256 -5.69 10.88 -12.52
C GLN A 256 -6.81 10.91 -11.47
N ALA A 257 -7.50 9.78 -11.26
CA ALA A 257 -8.48 9.66 -10.19
C ALA A 257 -7.84 9.77 -8.77
N ASN A 258 -6.64 9.20 -8.58
CA ASN A 258 -5.89 9.36 -7.33
C ASN A 258 -5.45 10.83 -7.12
N TYR A 259 -5.01 11.54 -8.17
CA TYR A 259 -4.72 12.97 -8.12
C TYR A 259 -5.97 13.80 -7.80
N TYR A 260 -7.13 13.44 -8.39
CA TYR A 260 -8.37 14.12 -8.04
C TYR A 260 -8.74 13.93 -6.57
N ALA A 261 -8.65 12.70 -6.06
CA ALA A 261 -8.91 12.43 -4.65
C ALA A 261 -7.96 13.21 -3.73
N ALA A 262 -6.68 13.34 -4.12
CA ALA A 262 -5.71 14.16 -3.39
C ALA A 262 -6.07 15.64 -3.47
N TRP A 263 -6.34 16.18 -4.67
CA TRP A 263 -6.75 17.57 -4.85
C TRP A 263 -7.99 17.92 -4.02
N ARG A 264 -9.03 17.08 -4.10
CA ARG A 264 -10.26 17.27 -3.32
C ARG A 264 -9.99 17.28 -1.83
N THR A 265 -9.08 16.45 -1.35
CA THR A 265 -8.65 16.45 0.05
C THR A 265 -8.00 17.79 0.43
N LEU A 266 -7.09 18.31 -0.40
CA LEU A 266 -6.45 19.62 -0.17
C LEU A 266 -7.49 20.76 -0.14
N GLU A 267 -8.49 20.76 -1.03
CA GLU A 267 -9.58 21.73 -1.00
C GLU A 267 -10.35 21.71 0.32
N LEU A 268 -10.69 20.50 0.80
CA LEU A 268 -11.43 20.31 2.05
C LEU A 268 -10.62 20.68 3.30
N LEU A 269 -9.29 20.60 3.22
CA LEU A 269 -8.38 21.06 4.27
C LEU A 269 -8.07 22.57 4.19
N GLY A 270 -8.48 23.27 3.13
CA GLY A 270 -8.10 24.67 2.89
C GLY A 270 -6.65 24.84 2.43
N GLU A 271 -6.02 23.78 1.93
CA GLU A 271 -4.62 23.73 1.49
C GLU A 271 -4.46 23.73 -0.04
N ALA A 272 -5.57 23.85 -0.79
CA ALA A 272 -5.55 23.82 -2.25
C ALA A 272 -4.88 25.06 -2.83
N ASP A 273 -3.90 24.84 -3.70
CA ASP A 273 -3.25 25.86 -4.53
C ASP A 273 -2.96 25.28 -5.91
N ARG A 274 -3.58 25.81 -6.96
CA ARG A 274 -3.52 25.20 -8.30
C ARG A 274 -2.10 25.17 -8.88
N ALA A 275 -1.33 26.23 -8.69
CA ALA A 275 0.02 26.33 -9.25
C ALA A 275 0.96 25.31 -8.57
N SER A 276 0.92 25.23 -7.24
CA SER A 276 1.70 24.24 -6.48
C SER A 276 1.27 22.82 -6.80
N PHE A 277 -0.03 22.58 -6.99
CA PHE A 277 -0.52 21.24 -7.32
C PHE A 277 -0.16 20.82 -8.74
N GLN A 278 -0.16 21.75 -9.73
CA GLN A 278 0.35 21.48 -11.06
C GLN A 278 1.84 21.11 -11.02
N GLN A 279 2.65 21.88 -10.29
CA GLN A 279 4.08 21.57 -10.11
C GLN A 279 4.25 20.19 -9.43
N PHE A 280 3.41 19.86 -8.46
CA PHE A 280 3.40 18.55 -7.82
C PHE A 280 3.09 17.44 -8.83
N ILE A 281 2.09 17.57 -9.69
CA ILE A 281 1.79 16.62 -10.77
C ILE A 281 3.01 16.40 -11.66
N ASP A 282 3.68 17.48 -12.07
CA ASP A 282 4.83 17.44 -12.99
C ASP A 282 6.06 16.74 -12.38
N THR A 283 6.20 16.79 -11.06
CA THR A 283 7.43 16.34 -10.35
C THR A 283 7.25 15.05 -9.54
N PHE A 284 6.03 14.69 -9.14
CA PHE A 284 5.79 13.52 -8.30
C PHE A 284 6.12 12.21 -9.04
N ALA A 285 7.16 11.54 -8.59
CA ALA A 285 7.68 10.33 -9.24
C ALA A 285 6.86 9.06 -8.97
N GLY A 286 5.84 9.14 -8.12
CA GLY A 286 5.05 7.99 -7.68
C GLY A 286 5.51 7.41 -6.35
N VAL A 287 4.97 6.25 -6.04
CA VAL A 287 5.33 5.49 -4.84
C VAL A 287 6.49 4.58 -5.18
N ALA A 288 7.52 4.57 -4.35
CA ALA A 288 8.67 3.69 -4.54
C ALA A 288 8.24 2.23 -4.84
N HIS A 289 8.81 1.65 -5.87
CA HIS A 289 8.57 0.28 -6.33
C HIS A 289 7.13 -0.04 -6.82
N ARG A 290 6.31 0.99 -7.11
CA ARG A 290 4.96 0.85 -7.71
C ARG A 290 4.85 1.70 -8.97
N LEU A 291 5.14 1.14 -10.12
CA LEU A 291 5.25 1.87 -11.40
C LEU A 291 6.02 3.20 -11.24
N GLU A 292 7.02 3.19 -10.37
CA GLU A 292 7.88 4.31 -10.07
C GLU A 292 8.69 4.68 -11.31
N PHE A 293 8.55 5.91 -11.81
CA PHE A 293 9.36 6.37 -12.92
C PHE A 293 10.83 6.54 -12.49
N VAL A 294 11.73 5.83 -13.14
CA VAL A 294 13.17 5.82 -12.81
C VAL A 294 13.95 6.84 -13.63
N GLY A 295 13.59 6.98 -14.88
CA GLY A 295 14.24 7.88 -15.82
C GLY A 295 13.90 7.56 -17.26
N GLU A 296 14.42 8.39 -18.18
CA GLU A 296 14.32 8.21 -19.62
C GLU A 296 15.71 8.30 -20.25
N TRP A 297 16.05 7.32 -21.08
CA TRP A 297 17.34 7.25 -21.79
C TRP A 297 17.10 6.89 -23.27
N ARG A 298 17.47 7.80 -24.17
CA ARG A 298 17.36 7.60 -25.63
C ARG A 298 15.95 7.19 -26.09
N GLY A 299 14.90 7.76 -25.48
CA GLY A 299 13.51 7.45 -25.78
C GLY A 299 12.96 6.17 -25.12
N LEU A 300 13.73 5.53 -24.23
CA LEU A 300 13.28 4.44 -23.38
C LEU A 300 12.92 4.98 -21.99
N LYS A 301 11.63 5.03 -21.66
CA LYS A 301 11.11 5.35 -20.33
C LYS A 301 11.15 4.09 -19.46
N VAL A 302 11.73 4.18 -18.27
CA VAL A 302 11.95 3.02 -17.39
C VAL A 302 11.12 3.17 -16.12
N TYR A 303 10.39 2.10 -15.78
CA TYR A 303 9.49 2.06 -14.62
C TYR A 303 9.82 0.88 -13.70
N ASN A 304 9.91 1.17 -12.40
CA ASN A 304 10.16 0.20 -11.34
C ASN A 304 8.84 -0.19 -10.66
N ASP A 305 8.44 -1.43 -10.84
CA ASP A 305 7.26 -2.03 -10.21
C ASP A 305 7.65 -3.30 -9.42
N ALA A 306 8.81 -3.25 -8.76
CA ALA A 306 9.37 -4.38 -8.04
C ALA A 306 8.45 -4.93 -6.92
N LYS A 307 7.44 -4.18 -6.49
CA LYS A 307 6.42 -4.61 -5.53
C LYS A 307 5.40 -5.58 -6.13
N SER A 308 5.30 -5.67 -7.44
CA SER A 308 4.46 -6.66 -8.14
C SER A 308 5.04 -8.06 -8.01
N THR A 309 4.60 -8.77 -6.97
CA THR A 309 5.06 -10.13 -6.64
C THR A 309 4.08 -11.22 -7.09
N ASN A 310 3.03 -10.88 -7.84
CA ASN A 310 2.04 -11.79 -8.43
C ASN A 310 1.58 -11.30 -9.80
N ALA A 311 0.94 -12.18 -10.56
CA ALA A 311 0.48 -11.92 -11.92
C ALA A 311 -0.58 -10.80 -12.00
N GLU A 312 -1.50 -10.72 -11.04
CA GLU A 312 -2.55 -9.70 -10.99
C GLU A 312 -1.96 -8.28 -10.89
N ALA A 313 -0.94 -8.10 -10.03
CA ALA A 313 -0.27 -6.81 -9.90
C ALA A 313 0.42 -6.40 -11.21
N THR A 314 1.08 -7.35 -11.89
CA THR A 314 1.73 -7.10 -13.18
C THR A 314 0.71 -6.78 -14.28
N ARG A 315 -0.47 -7.43 -14.32
CA ARG A 315 -1.55 -7.05 -15.25
C ARG A 315 -1.98 -5.60 -15.01
N THR A 316 -2.23 -5.24 -13.75
CA THR A 316 -2.61 -3.86 -13.38
C THR A 316 -1.54 -2.86 -13.83
N ALA A 317 -0.27 -3.21 -13.72
CA ALA A 317 0.82 -2.38 -14.21
C ALA A 317 0.78 -2.20 -15.73
N LEU A 318 0.53 -3.27 -16.49
CA LEU A 318 0.44 -3.20 -17.97
C LEU A 318 -0.76 -2.35 -18.45
N GLU A 319 -1.88 -2.35 -17.71
CA GLU A 319 -3.06 -1.55 -18.02
C GLU A 319 -2.82 -0.03 -17.88
N ALA A 320 -1.79 0.36 -17.13
CA ALA A 320 -1.46 1.77 -16.93
C ALA A 320 -0.89 2.45 -18.18
N PHE A 321 -0.35 1.69 -19.13
CA PHE A 321 0.30 2.23 -20.31
C PHE A 321 -0.67 2.41 -21.48
N PRO A 322 -0.54 3.47 -22.29
CA PRO A 322 -1.36 3.68 -23.48
C PRO A 322 -1.12 2.60 -24.53
N VAL A 323 -2.13 2.36 -25.36
CA VAL A 323 -2.00 1.50 -26.54
C VAL A 323 -1.26 2.28 -27.64
N GLY A 324 -0.33 1.62 -28.33
CA GLY A 324 0.37 2.20 -29.48
C GLY A 324 1.83 2.59 -29.23
N GLU A 325 2.26 2.67 -27.95
CA GLU A 325 3.69 2.80 -27.63
C GLU A 325 4.32 1.40 -27.41
N PRO A 326 5.61 1.18 -27.82
CA PRO A 326 6.31 -0.06 -27.50
C PRO A 326 6.33 -0.29 -25.98
N LEU A 327 5.97 -1.52 -25.57
CA LEU A 327 5.92 -1.91 -24.17
C LEU A 327 6.80 -3.15 -23.96
N HIS A 328 7.82 -3.01 -23.14
CA HIS A 328 8.77 -4.05 -22.77
C HIS A 328 8.54 -4.42 -21.31
N LEU A 329 8.46 -5.71 -21.02
CA LEU A 329 8.16 -6.22 -19.69
C LEU A 329 9.30 -7.09 -19.17
N ALA A 330 9.68 -6.94 -17.91
CA ALA A 330 10.57 -7.87 -17.23
C ALA A 330 9.81 -8.64 -16.15
N VAL A 331 9.85 -9.99 -16.24
CA VAL A 331 9.16 -10.91 -15.33
C VAL A 331 10.10 -11.98 -14.78
N GLY A 332 9.82 -12.46 -13.58
CA GLY A 332 10.54 -13.55 -12.95
C GLY A 332 10.99 -13.25 -11.52
N GLY A 333 11.55 -14.26 -10.89
CA GLY A 333 11.94 -14.25 -9.48
C GLY A 333 11.82 -15.64 -8.89
N LYS A 334 11.47 -15.73 -7.59
CA LYS A 334 11.32 -17.01 -6.90
C LYS A 334 10.00 -17.69 -7.25
N LEU A 335 10.05 -18.98 -7.55
CA LEU A 335 8.85 -19.79 -7.75
C LEU A 335 8.07 -19.92 -6.43
N ARG A 336 6.75 -19.72 -6.45
CA ARG A 336 5.87 -19.96 -5.30
C ARG A 336 5.38 -21.41 -5.28
N ASN A 337 4.69 -21.80 -6.37
CA ASN A 337 4.11 -23.13 -6.52
C ASN A 337 4.49 -23.73 -7.88
N ALA A 338 4.72 -25.04 -7.91
CA ALA A 338 5.08 -25.72 -9.16
C ALA A 338 4.00 -25.61 -10.26
N GLY A 339 2.72 -25.40 -9.87
CA GLY A 339 1.59 -25.24 -10.79
C GLY A 339 1.37 -23.83 -11.33
N ASP A 340 2.05 -22.79 -10.78
CA ASP A 340 1.84 -21.42 -11.20
C ASP A 340 2.19 -21.23 -12.69
N ARG A 341 1.30 -20.52 -13.41
CA ARG A 341 1.44 -20.16 -14.82
C ARG A 341 1.24 -18.66 -14.99
N LEU A 342 2.07 -18.04 -15.83
CA LEU A 342 2.01 -16.60 -16.10
C LEU A 342 1.39 -16.29 -17.48
N LEU A 343 1.47 -17.23 -18.44
CA LEU A 343 0.94 -17.04 -19.79
C LEU A 343 -0.55 -16.65 -19.82
N PRO A 344 -1.46 -17.28 -19.06
CA PRO A 344 -2.87 -16.89 -19.07
C PRO A 344 -3.09 -15.42 -18.72
N ASP A 345 -2.28 -14.87 -17.82
CA ASP A 345 -2.34 -13.48 -17.38
C ASP A 345 -1.74 -12.50 -18.39
N LEU A 346 -0.72 -12.90 -19.13
CA LEU A 346 -0.04 -12.06 -20.12
C LEU A 346 -0.63 -12.16 -21.55
N ARG A 347 -1.29 -13.27 -21.88
CA ARG A 347 -1.90 -13.51 -23.20
C ARG A 347 -2.81 -12.38 -23.69
N PRO A 348 -3.65 -11.72 -22.85
CA PRO A 348 -4.46 -10.58 -23.29
C PRO A 348 -3.64 -9.39 -23.80
N TYR A 349 -2.37 -9.30 -23.43
CA TYR A 349 -1.47 -8.18 -23.77
C TYR A 349 -0.51 -8.52 -24.91
N ARG A 350 -0.63 -9.70 -25.56
CA ARG A 350 0.31 -10.19 -26.58
C ARG A 350 0.57 -9.21 -27.74
N THR A 351 -0.46 -8.46 -28.16
CA THR A 351 -0.36 -7.46 -29.23
C THR A 351 0.27 -6.15 -28.78
N ARG A 352 0.45 -5.94 -27.47
CA ARG A 352 1.01 -4.75 -26.87
C ARG A 352 2.46 -4.94 -26.44
N LEU A 353 2.84 -6.17 -26.10
CA LEU A 353 4.17 -6.50 -25.59
C LEU A 353 5.14 -6.64 -26.76
N SER A 354 6.11 -5.73 -26.84
CA SER A 354 7.17 -5.74 -27.85
C SER A 354 8.34 -6.65 -27.46
N THR A 355 8.58 -6.85 -26.15
CA THR A 355 9.61 -7.75 -25.61
C THR A 355 9.23 -8.17 -24.20
N VAL A 356 9.44 -9.43 -23.85
CA VAL A 356 9.33 -9.94 -22.48
C VAL A 356 10.68 -10.52 -22.06
N PHE A 357 11.33 -9.92 -21.08
CA PHE A 357 12.55 -10.44 -20.49
C PHE A 357 12.24 -11.35 -19.32
N THR A 358 12.87 -12.52 -19.26
CA THR A 358 12.74 -13.45 -18.14
C THR A 358 13.99 -13.42 -17.27
N ILE A 359 13.79 -13.28 -15.93
CA ILE A 359 14.85 -13.13 -14.93
C ILE A 359 14.67 -14.07 -13.74
N GLY A 360 15.71 -14.21 -12.93
CA GLY A 360 15.69 -14.96 -11.66
C GLY A 360 15.59 -16.46 -11.81
N GLU A 361 15.26 -17.13 -10.72
CA GLU A 361 15.11 -18.59 -10.64
C GLU A 361 14.13 -19.14 -11.68
N THR A 362 13.07 -18.40 -11.97
CA THR A 362 12.04 -18.81 -12.92
C THR A 362 12.36 -18.50 -14.38
N ALA A 363 13.50 -17.88 -14.69
CA ALA A 363 13.80 -17.33 -16.01
C ALA A 363 13.67 -18.36 -17.16
N GLN A 364 14.31 -19.52 -17.03
CA GLN A 364 14.28 -20.58 -18.06
C GLN A 364 12.89 -21.20 -18.21
N ARG A 365 12.18 -21.40 -17.10
CA ARG A 365 10.81 -21.91 -17.09
C ARG A 365 9.85 -20.96 -17.80
N LEU A 366 9.93 -19.67 -17.47
CA LEU A 366 9.09 -18.63 -18.10
C LEU A 366 9.43 -18.46 -19.59
N LEU A 367 10.70 -18.56 -19.99
CA LEU A 367 11.07 -18.60 -21.40
C LEU A 367 10.32 -19.73 -22.12
N SER A 368 10.40 -20.95 -21.59
CA SER A 368 9.73 -22.12 -22.20
C SER A 368 8.21 -22.01 -22.23
N GLU A 369 7.62 -21.31 -21.24
CA GLU A 369 6.18 -21.12 -21.16
C GLU A 369 5.65 -20.05 -22.12
N LEU A 370 6.45 -18.98 -22.34
CA LEU A 370 5.95 -17.75 -22.99
C LEU A 370 6.40 -17.61 -24.46
N GLN A 371 7.53 -18.20 -24.86
CA GLN A 371 8.20 -17.90 -26.15
C GLN A 371 7.37 -18.20 -27.41
N ASP A 372 6.44 -19.14 -27.34
CA ASP A 372 5.61 -19.51 -28.48
C ASP A 372 4.48 -18.49 -28.74
N GLU A 373 4.10 -17.69 -27.75
CA GLU A 373 3.00 -16.74 -27.85
C GLU A 373 3.44 -15.27 -27.65
N LEU A 374 4.57 -15.04 -27.00
CA LEU A 374 5.08 -13.70 -26.66
C LEU A 374 6.55 -13.54 -27.11
N PRO A 375 6.98 -12.33 -27.50
CA PRO A 375 8.37 -12.05 -27.91
C PRO A 375 9.32 -12.11 -26.70
N THR A 376 9.65 -13.32 -26.26
CA THR A 376 10.33 -13.58 -24.99
C THR A 376 11.83 -13.80 -25.16
N GLN A 377 12.63 -13.22 -24.27
CA GLN A 377 14.09 -13.32 -24.25
C GLN A 377 14.59 -13.70 -22.84
N LEU A 378 15.53 -14.64 -22.78
CA LEU A 378 16.19 -15.03 -21.53
C LEU A 378 17.25 -13.98 -21.15
N ALA A 379 17.06 -13.32 -20.03
CA ALA A 379 18.05 -12.40 -19.46
C ALA A 379 18.76 -12.97 -18.23
N GLY A 380 18.06 -13.73 -17.39
CA GLY A 380 18.60 -14.37 -16.18
C GLY A 380 18.74 -13.44 -15.00
N ASP A 381 19.23 -12.21 -15.19
CA ASP A 381 19.34 -11.20 -14.13
C ASP A 381 19.03 -9.77 -14.64
N VAL A 382 18.85 -8.85 -13.68
CA VAL A 382 18.49 -7.45 -13.94
C VAL A 382 19.56 -6.71 -14.77
N ALA A 383 20.84 -6.91 -14.46
CA ALA A 383 21.92 -6.22 -15.15
C ALA A 383 22.03 -6.65 -16.62
N THR A 384 21.90 -7.94 -16.87
CA THR A 384 21.90 -8.52 -18.23
C THR A 384 20.69 -8.02 -19.02
N MET A 385 19.49 -8.00 -18.42
CA MET A 385 18.28 -7.46 -19.03
C MET A 385 18.46 -6.01 -19.48
N LEU A 386 19.02 -5.15 -18.62
CA LEU A 386 19.27 -3.74 -18.96
C LEU A 386 20.31 -3.56 -20.04
N ARG A 387 21.39 -4.39 -20.07
CA ARG A 387 22.37 -4.40 -21.17
C ARG A 387 21.72 -4.83 -22.49
N MET A 388 20.87 -5.85 -22.47
CA MET A 388 20.11 -6.28 -23.66
C MET A 388 19.22 -5.15 -24.18
N ALA A 389 18.45 -4.49 -23.29
CA ALA A 389 17.60 -3.36 -23.66
C ALA A 389 18.40 -2.21 -24.30
N ARG A 390 19.58 -1.88 -23.75
CA ARG A 390 20.50 -0.87 -24.31
C ARG A 390 21.05 -1.29 -25.66
N THR A 391 21.59 -2.51 -25.78
CA THR A 391 22.22 -3.00 -26.99
C THR A 391 21.24 -3.11 -28.17
N GLN A 392 19.98 -3.48 -27.88
CA GLN A 392 18.89 -3.55 -28.86
C GLN A 392 18.34 -2.15 -29.22
N GLY A 393 18.75 -1.08 -28.55
CA GLY A 393 18.26 0.27 -28.80
C GLY A 393 16.77 0.39 -28.56
N LEU A 394 16.22 -0.25 -27.52
CA LEU A 394 14.79 -0.23 -27.23
C LEU A 394 14.32 1.20 -26.93
N THR A 395 13.11 1.52 -27.39
CA THR A 395 12.39 2.78 -27.13
C THR A 395 11.00 2.50 -26.60
N GLY A 396 10.29 3.51 -26.09
CA GLY A 396 8.97 3.33 -25.49
C GLY A 396 9.08 3.08 -24.00
N ASN A 397 8.39 2.09 -23.45
CA ASN A 397 8.27 1.88 -22.01
C ASN A 397 8.86 0.52 -21.59
N LEU A 398 9.84 0.53 -20.69
CA LEU A 398 10.38 -0.67 -20.03
C LEU A 398 9.83 -0.77 -18.61
N VAL A 399 9.04 -1.80 -18.34
CA VAL A 399 8.36 -2.03 -17.07
C VAL A 399 9.00 -3.21 -16.36
N PHE A 400 9.64 -2.94 -15.25
CA PHE A 400 10.16 -3.97 -14.34
C PHE A 400 9.06 -4.38 -13.37
N SER A 401 8.20 -5.32 -13.78
CA SER A 401 7.06 -5.82 -13.00
C SER A 401 7.11 -7.35 -12.90
N PRO A 402 7.86 -7.87 -11.91
CA PRO A 402 8.37 -9.24 -11.92
C PRO A 402 7.32 -10.36 -11.80
N ALA A 403 6.11 -10.11 -11.35
CA ALA A 403 5.04 -11.11 -11.11
C ALA A 403 5.39 -12.20 -10.07
N HIS A 404 6.61 -12.22 -9.56
CA HIS A 404 7.15 -13.24 -8.65
C HIS A 404 7.81 -12.62 -7.41
N PRO A 405 7.86 -13.35 -6.27
CA PRO A 405 8.66 -12.94 -5.11
C PRO A 405 10.14 -12.74 -5.47
N SER A 406 10.85 -11.96 -4.66
CA SER A 406 12.23 -11.54 -4.91
C SER A 406 13.31 -12.37 -4.22
N PHE A 407 12.92 -13.37 -3.41
CA PHE A 407 13.80 -14.07 -2.47
C PHE A 407 14.80 -15.06 -3.12
N ASP A 408 14.88 -15.10 -4.44
CA ASP A 408 15.89 -15.85 -5.20
C ASP A 408 17.21 -15.08 -5.34
N GLN A 409 17.15 -13.79 -5.67
CA GLN A 409 18.32 -12.95 -5.93
C GLN A 409 18.43 -11.76 -4.96
N PHE A 410 17.40 -11.47 -4.16
CA PHE A 410 17.30 -10.27 -3.32
C PHE A 410 16.74 -10.58 -1.94
N LYS A 411 17.08 -9.76 -0.94
CA LYS A 411 16.56 -9.90 0.43
C LYS A 411 15.03 -9.70 0.50
N ASN A 412 14.50 -8.81 -0.31
CA ASN A 412 13.08 -8.49 -0.41
C ASN A 412 12.84 -7.64 -1.67
N TYR A 413 11.56 -7.27 -1.93
CA TYR A 413 11.21 -6.46 -3.09
C TYR A 413 11.79 -5.04 -3.08
N VAL A 414 12.09 -4.47 -1.90
CA VAL A 414 12.73 -3.15 -1.79
C VAL A 414 14.16 -3.22 -2.29
N ASP A 415 14.93 -4.20 -1.82
CA ASP A 415 16.30 -4.46 -2.26
C ASP A 415 16.34 -4.72 -3.78
N ARG A 416 15.40 -5.50 -4.31
CA ARG A 416 15.22 -5.73 -5.75
C ARG A 416 14.98 -4.42 -6.52
N GLY A 417 14.09 -3.58 -6.03
CA GLY A 417 13.73 -2.32 -6.67
C GLY A 417 14.85 -1.27 -6.60
N GLU A 418 15.55 -1.15 -5.47
CA GLU A 418 16.70 -0.24 -5.34
C GLU A 418 17.86 -0.70 -6.24
N THR A 419 18.12 -2.01 -6.31
CA THR A 419 19.13 -2.58 -7.22
C THR A 419 18.77 -2.30 -8.68
N PHE A 420 17.50 -2.48 -9.06
CA PHE A 420 17.04 -2.16 -10.41
C PHE A 420 17.25 -0.68 -10.75
N LYS A 421 16.86 0.24 -9.87
CA LYS A 421 17.02 1.69 -10.09
C LYS A 421 18.48 2.09 -10.24
N ARG A 422 19.37 1.57 -9.40
CA ARG A 422 20.80 1.82 -9.47
C ARG A 422 21.38 1.32 -10.80
N LEU A 423 21.13 0.06 -11.14
CA LEU A 423 21.62 -0.54 -12.38
C LEU A 423 21.04 0.13 -13.64
N ALA A 424 19.78 0.58 -13.63
CA ALA A 424 19.19 1.31 -14.74
C ALA A 424 19.95 2.62 -15.00
N ARG A 425 20.26 3.40 -13.96
CA ARG A 425 21.05 4.64 -14.08
C ARG A 425 22.47 4.38 -14.55
N GLU A 426 23.13 3.35 -14.03
CA GLU A 426 24.50 2.97 -14.39
C GLU A 426 24.59 2.44 -15.84
N ILE A 427 23.71 1.54 -16.23
CA ILE A 427 23.81 0.83 -17.52
C ILE A 427 23.20 1.65 -18.65
N LEU A 428 22.00 2.21 -18.47
CA LEU A 428 21.32 2.96 -19.53
C LEU A 428 21.84 4.39 -19.61
N GLY A 429 22.25 4.99 -18.48
CA GLY A 429 22.80 6.32 -18.41
C GLY A 429 24.28 6.44 -18.81
N ALA A 430 25.01 5.31 -18.96
CA ALA A 430 26.39 5.34 -19.47
C ALA A 430 26.39 5.74 -20.95
N GLN A 431 27.18 6.76 -21.28
CA GLN A 431 27.38 7.27 -22.66
C GLN A 431 28.04 6.25 -23.59
#